data_7ab5e1662f79a9ed45d9716589cb7ad2
#
_entry.id   7ab5e1662f79a9ed45d9716589cb7ad2
#
_cell.length_a   1.000
_cell.length_b   1.000
_cell.length_c   1.000
_cell.angle_alpha   90.00
_cell.angle_beta   90.00
_cell.angle_gamma   90.00
#
_symmetry.space_group_name_H-M   'P 1'
#
loop_
_entity.id
_entity.type
_entity.pdbx_description
1 polymer ?
#
loop_
_entity_poly.entity_id
_entity_poly.type
_entity_poly.pdbx_seq_one_letter_code
_entity_poly.pdbx_strand_id
1 'polypeptide(L)'
;MSTLNERHTLAEQVAQAMGKSVYNNVEAHKDITPRLELQQKSPKLMTLEEAIRHSGLKDGMTISFHHHFRGGDKVVNMVVAKLAEMGFKNLHLAASSLQDVHEPLIEHIRNGVITEISTSGLRGELAKEISHGLMEKPVVFRSHGGRGEAIASGELHIDVAFLGASSSDPLGNACGYSRSENAKSICGSLGYALPDAHYADKVVILTDDLVPYPNTPNSISEHDVDYVVEVESVGDSSKIASGAIRDTKNPRDILLAQQAAKVIVNSGYFKNGFSIQTGSGGASLAAVKYIRQSMIDQGIKASFALGGITAHMVKMHEEGLIERLIDVQSFDKVAAESLKNDPKHKEVSACEYASMHEQGAATHSLDIVILSALEVDVNFNVNVLVGSDGIIRGAIGGHPDTAEDSALSIIVCPLLRGRIPCVVNEVTTLITPGRTVDVVVTEYGIAVNPARPEIAERLKAAGLKLVTLEELRDRALSVIGNPAPLPFGDKVVGVVMNRDGSVMDVIKNIKD
;
A
#
# COMPACT_ATOMS: atom_id res chain seq x y z
N MET A 1 -44.29 -10.61 40.17
CA MET A 1 -43.18 -9.97 39.44
C MET A 1 -41.89 -10.37 40.15
N SER A 2 -40.91 -10.90 39.42
CA SER A 2 -39.60 -11.23 40.01
C SER A 2 -38.89 -9.93 40.46
N THR A 3 -38.22 -9.97 41.56
CA THR A 3 -37.43 -8.85 42.07
C THR A 3 -36.24 -8.57 41.14
N LEU A 4 -35.64 -7.37 41.18
CA LEU A 4 -34.48 -7.02 40.37
C LEU A 4 -33.31 -7.98 40.66
N ASN A 5 -33.13 -8.41 41.92
CA ASN A 5 -32.10 -9.39 42.33
C ASN A 5 -32.31 -10.77 41.69
N GLU A 6 -33.56 -11.27 41.62
CA GLU A 6 -33.84 -12.56 40.97
C GLU A 6 -33.53 -12.50 39.47
N ARG A 7 -33.84 -11.39 38.82
CA ARG A 7 -33.49 -11.20 37.39
C ARG A 7 -31.99 -11.08 37.19
N HIS A 8 -31.27 -10.45 38.10
CA HIS A 8 -29.80 -10.35 38.02
C HIS A 8 -29.14 -11.72 38.12
N THR A 9 -29.58 -12.58 39.08
CA THR A 9 -29.08 -13.95 39.20
C THR A 9 -29.35 -14.79 37.94
N LEU A 10 -30.52 -14.62 37.34
CA LEU A 10 -30.82 -15.28 36.06
C LEU A 10 -29.94 -14.74 34.91
N ALA A 11 -29.67 -13.46 34.89
CA ALA A 11 -28.77 -12.85 33.90
C ALA A 11 -27.34 -13.39 34.03
N GLU A 12 -26.84 -13.62 35.27
CA GLU A 12 -25.54 -14.26 35.51
C GLU A 12 -25.47 -15.67 34.94
N GLN A 13 -26.50 -16.48 35.18
CA GLN A 13 -26.57 -17.85 34.65
C GLN A 13 -26.60 -17.87 33.13
N VAL A 14 -27.39 -16.99 32.51
CA VAL A 14 -27.50 -16.88 31.06
C VAL A 14 -26.18 -16.36 30.45
N ALA A 15 -25.56 -15.37 31.06
CA ALA A 15 -24.28 -14.83 30.57
C ALA A 15 -23.19 -15.91 30.63
N GLN A 16 -23.12 -16.69 31.70
CA GLN A 16 -22.19 -17.82 31.83
C GLN A 16 -22.44 -18.86 30.73
N ALA A 17 -23.70 -19.24 30.48
CA ALA A 17 -24.06 -20.18 29.41
C ALA A 17 -23.72 -19.68 28.01
N MET A 18 -23.74 -18.36 27.80
CA MET A 18 -23.40 -17.69 26.54
C MET A 18 -21.90 -17.34 26.40
N GLY A 19 -21.09 -17.62 27.41
CA GLY A 19 -19.67 -17.18 27.44
C GLY A 19 -19.51 -15.68 27.46
N LYS A 20 -20.46 -14.95 28.07
CA LYS A 20 -20.47 -13.48 28.18
C LYS A 20 -20.32 -13.06 29.66
N SER A 21 -19.90 -11.81 29.87
CA SER A 21 -19.96 -11.18 31.18
C SER A 21 -21.34 -10.57 31.42
N VAL A 22 -21.75 -10.52 32.70
CA VAL A 22 -22.95 -9.76 33.10
C VAL A 22 -22.64 -8.28 33.12
N TYR A 23 -23.58 -7.47 32.69
CA TYR A 23 -23.46 -6.00 32.77
C TYR A 23 -23.27 -5.59 34.25
N ASN A 24 -22.12 -5.01 34.53
CA ASN A 24 -21.80 -4.51 35.86
C ASN A 24 -21.96 -2.97 35.90
N ASN A 25 -22.92 -2.51 36.67
CA ASN A 25 -23.29 -1.09 36.77
C ASN A 25 -22.39 -0.28 37.73
N VAL A 26 -21.30 -0.85 38.23
CA VAL A 26 -20.58 -0.26 39.38
C VAL A 26 -19.55 0.80 38.99
N GLU A 27 -19.19 0.95 37.71
CA GLU A 27 -18.10 1.84 37.30
C GLU A 27 -18.44 2.89 36.19
N ALA A 28 -19.69 3.13 35.90
CA ALA A 28 -20.04 4.03 34.82
C ALA A 28 -20.29 5.49 35.26
N HIS A 29 -19.31 6.12 35.87
CA HIS A 29 -19.20 7.57 35.71
C HIS A 29 -18.38 7.82 34.44
N LYS A 30 -19.08 8.07 33.34
CA LYS A 30 -18.46 8.73 32.21
C LYS A 30 -18.07 10.12 32.69
N ASP A 31 -16.78 10.40 32.80
CA ASP A 31 -16.28 11.76 32.71
C ASP A 31 -16.61 12.26 31.31
N ILE A 32 -17.79 12.84 31.16
CA ILE A 32 -18.16 13.51 29.93
C ILE A 32 -17.42 14.85 29.96
N THR A 33 -16.20 14.86 29.47
CA THR A 33 -15.55 16.12 29.10
C THR A 33 -16.27 16.63 27.86
N PRO A 34 -16.91 17.82 27.90
CA PRO A 34 -17.50 18.39 26.69
C PRO A 34 -16.44 18.51 25.62
N ARG A 35 -16.63 17.83 24.49
CA ARG A 35 -15.70 17.91 23.34
C ARG A 35 -15.72 19.28 22.66
N LEU A 36 -16.74 20.08 22.93
CA LEU A 36 -16.92 21.42 22.41
C LEU A 36 -17.10 22.38 23.58
N GLU A 37 -16.01 22.95 24.06
CA GLU A 37 -16.08 24.27 24.67
C GLU A 37 -16.02 25.27 23.50
N LEU A 38 -16.95 26.26 23.52
CA LEU A 38 -16.92 27.42 22.61
C LEU A 38 -15.73 28.34 22.97
N GLN A 39 -14.51 27.76 22.92
CA GLN A 39 -13.28 28.46 23.25
C GLN A 39 -12.53 28.85 21.98
N GLN A 40 -11.73 29.91 22.07
CA GLN A 40 -10.92 30.45 20.99
C GLN A 40 -9.82 29.51 20.49
N LYS A 41 -9.54 28.40 21.21
CA LYS A 41 -8.59 27.35 20.81
C LYS A 41 -9.21 25.98 21.05
N SER A 42 -9.12 25.11 20.06
CA SER A 42 -9.47 23.70 20.23
C SER A 42 -8.54 23.04 21.26
N PRO A 43 -9.06 22.23 22.21
CA PRO A 43 -8.23 21.47 23.14
C PRO A 43 -7.35 20.42 22.44
N LYS A 44 -7.63 20.07 21.18
CA LYS A 44 -6.84 19.15 20.38
C LYS A 44 -5.61 19.80 19.72
N LEU A 45 -5.62 21.14 19.51
CA LEU A 45 -4.53 21.85 18.85
C LEU A 45 -3.40 22.10 19.84
N MET A 46 -2.23 21.51 19.58
CA MET A 46 -1.06 21.59 20.46
C MET A 46 0.24 21.39 19.69
N THR A 47 1.36 21.50 20.37
CA THR A 47 2.69 21.20 19.80
C THR A 47 2.89 19.68 19.68
N LEU A 48 3.84 19.26 18.85
CA LEU A 48 4.18 17.84 18.68
C LEU A 48 4.62 17.20 20.01
N GLU A 49 5.41 17.91 20.81
CA GLU A 49 5.86 17.41 22.11
C GLU A 49 4.68 17.21 23.09
N GLU A 50 3.74 18.15 23.14
CA GLU A 50 2.54 18.03 23.96
C GLU A 50 1.66 16.87 23.48
N ALA A 51 1.45 16.71 22.18
CA ALA A 51 0.69 15.60 21.61
C ALA A 51 1.31 14.24 21.96
N ILE A 52 2.63 14.10 21.85
CA ILE A 52 3.36 12.89 22.27
C ILE A 52 3.15 12.63 23.76
N ARG A 53 3.27 13.63 24.63
CA ARG A 53 3.07 13.46 26.08
C ARG A 53 1.64 13.08 26.43
N HIS A 54 0.66 13.72 25.80
CA HIS A 54 -0.75 13.46 26.07
C HIS A 54 -1.26 12.16 25.43
N SER A 55 -0.59 11.65 24.38
CA SER A 55 -0.94 10.33 23.81
C SER A 55 -0.71 9.16 24.75
N GLY A 56 0.08 9.38 25.81
CA GLY A 56 0.44 8.31 26.74
C GLY A 56 1.45 7.31 26.16
N LEU A 57 2.13 7.64 25.06
CA LEU A 57 3.15 6.81 24.44
C LEU A 57 4.23 6.41 25.43
N LYS A 58 4.66 5.16 25.39
CA LYS A 58 5.71 4.56 26.25
C LYS A 58 6.68 3.73 25.43
N ASP A 59 7.82 3.45 25.99
CA ASP A 59 8.77 2.49 25.42
C ASP A 59 8.11 1.13 25.16
N GLY A 60 8.40 0.54 24.03
CA GLY A 60 7.84 -0.74 23.58
C GLY A 60 6.52 -0.64 22.82
N MET A 61 5.89 0.53 22.76
CA MET A 61 4.64 0.76 22.03
C MET A 61 4.85 0.88 20.51
N THR A 62 3.77 0.70 19.77
CA THR A 62 3.71 0.79 18.31
C THR A 62 3.29 2.18 17.86
N ILE A 63 4.11 2.80 17.02
CA ILE A 63 3.81 4.04 16.33
C ILE A 63 3.57 3.79 14.85
N SER A 64 2.58 4.43 14.25
CA SER A 64 2.27 4.22 12.84
C SER A 64 2.34 5.47 11.98
N PHE A 65 2.60 5.24 10.68
CA PHE A 65 2.74 6.27 9.66
C PHE A 65 2.24 5.76 8.31
N HIS A 66 1.91 6.70 7.42
CA HIS A 66 1.57 6.41 6.03
C HIS A 66 2.53 7.09 5.05
N HIS A 67 2.52 6.66 3.77
CA HIS A 67 3.51 7.10 2.77
C HIS A 67 2.92 7.90 1.60
N HIS A 68 1.88 8.72 1.81
CA HIS A 68 1.18 9.42 0.72
C HIS A 68 2.05 10.47 0.03
N PHE A 69 2.99 11.09 0.74
CA PHE A 69 4.01 11.97 0.15
C PHE A 69 5.18 11.22 -0.48
N ARG A 70 5.28 9.89 -0.28
CA ARG A 70 6.33 9.02 -0.85
C ARG A 70 7.74 9.55 -0.56
N GLY A 71 8.55 9.81 -1.61
CA GLY A 71 9.91 10.39 -1.46
C GLY A 71 9.94 11.83 -0.95
N GLY A 72 8.80 12.47 -0.80
CA GLY A 72 8.64 13.81 -0.24
C GLY A 72 8.22 13.84 1.23
N ASP A 73 8.02 12.68 1.88
CA ASP A 73 7.57 12.63 3.28
C ASP A 73 8.54 13.33 4.23
N LYS A 74 7.98 14.07 5.20
CA LYS A 74 8.73 14.71 6.28
C LYS A 74 8.26 14.28 7.66
N VAL A 75 7.10 13.64 7.76
CA VAL A 75 6.44 13.32 9.03
C VAL A 75 7.21 12.26 9.82
N VAL A 76 7.59 11.15 9.17
CA VAL A 76 8.32 10.05 9.84
C VAL A 76 9.58 10.55 10.52
N ASN A 77 10.45 11.24 9.76
CA ASN A 77 11.72 11.71 10.30
C ASN A 77 11.53 12.76 11.40
N MET A 78 10.55 13.69 11.24
CA MET A 78 10.23 14.72 12.23
C MET A 78 9.79 14.11 13.55
N VAL A 79 8.85 13.17 13.50
CA VAL A 79 8.30 12.55 14.71
C VAL A 79 9.33 11.66 15.40
N VAL A 80 10.03 10.80 14.64
CA VAL A 80 11.03 9.88 15.22
C VAL A 80 12.20 10.66 15.82
N ALA A 81 12.64 11.76 15.19
CA ALA A 81 13.66 12.64 15.77
C ALA A 81 13.20 13.27 17.09
N LYS A 82 11.92 13.73 17.17
CA LYS A 82 11.36 14.28 18.41
C LYS A 82 11.25 13.20 19.49
N LEU A 83 10.82 11.98 19.15
CA LEU A 83 10.77 10.85 20.08
C LEU A 83 12.16 10.50 20.63
N ALA A 84 13.19 10.50 19.77
CA ALA A 84 14.58 10.28 20.17
C ALA A 84 15.09 11.40 21.13
N GLU A 85 14.78 12.67 20.83
CA GLU A 85 15.09 13.83 21.68
C GLU A 85 14.42 13.69 23.07
N MET A 86 13.17 13.21 23.11
CA MET A 86 12.43 12.98 24.34
C MET A 86 12.87 11.72 25.11
N GLY A 87 13.81 10.93 24.56
CA GLY A 87 14.42 9.79 25.22
C GLY A 87 13.69 8.45 25.04
N PHE A 88 12.70 8.36 24.15
CA PHE A 88 11.97 7.11 23.88
C PHE A 88 12.87 6.01 23.32
N LYS A 89 12.58 4.77 23.66
CA LYS A 89 13.31 3.56 23.26
C LYS A 89 12.36 2.40 22.92
N ASN A 90 12.91 1.42 22.21
CA ASN A 90 12.25 0.14 21.92
C ASN A 90 10.92 0.26 21.15
N LEU A 91 10.70 1.32 20.37
CA LEU A 91 9.46 1.51 19.65
C LEU A 91 9.36 0.57 18.44
N HIS A 92 8.15 0.07 18.19
CA HIS A 92 7.78 -0.61 16.96
C HIS A 92 7.27 0.42 15.94
N LEU A 93 7.92 0.53 14.80
CA LEU A 93 7.53 1.43 13.71
C LEU A 93 6.69 0.68 12.67
N ALA A 94 5.40 0.97 12.61
CA ALA A 94 4.43 0.39 11.67
C ALA A 94 4.11 1.39 10.54
N ALA A 95 4.93 1.42 9.50
CA ALA A 95 4.74 2.34 8.38
C ALA A 95 4.16 1.62 7.15
N SER A 96 3.22 2.25 6.44
CA SER A 96 2.65 1.65 5.22
C SER A 96 3.69 1.45 4.10
N SER A 97 4.76 2.25 4.04
CA SER A 97 5.99 2.00 3.25
C SER A 97 7.07 3.01 3.64
N LEU A 98 8.34 2.59 3.58
CA LEU A 98 9.50 3.45 3.85
C LEU A 98 10.29 3.70 2.56
N GLN A 99 10.65 4.97 2.33
CA GLN A 99 11.29 5.47 1.11
C GLN A 99 12.74 5.88 1.41
N ASP A 100 13.50 6.24 0.37
CA ASP A 100 14.91 6.68 0.48
C ASP A 100 15.07 7.87 1.45
N VAL A 101 14.06 8.74 1.55
CA VAL A 101 14.06 9.91 2.46
C VAL A 101 14.15 9.52 3.95
N HIS A 102 13.83 8.27 4.28
CA HIS A 102 13.83 7.75 5.66
C HIS A 102 15.20 7.15 6.08
N GLU A 103 16.27 7.41 5.34
CA GLU A 103 17.65 7.05 5.73
C GLU A 103 18.01 7.43 7.18
N PRO A 104 17.59 8.59 7.74
CA PRO A 104 17.87 8.94 9.13
C PRO A 104 17.40 7.91 10.18
N LEU A 105 16.44 7.04 9.85
CA LEU A 105 16.00 5.95 10.74
C LEU A 105 17.14 4.98 11.10
N ILE A 106 18.18 4.85 10.25
CA ILE A 106 19.36 4.00 10.51
C ILE A 106 19.99 4.37 11.85
N GLU A 107 20.17 5.66 12.11
CA GLU A 107 20.75 6.15 13.37
C GLU A 107 19.83 5.87 14.56
N HIS A 108 18.51 6.05 14.36
CA HIS A 108 17.51 5.77 15.40
C HIS A 108 17.41 4.28 15.73
N ILE A 109 17.62 3.40 14.75
CA ILE A 109 17.72 1.95 14.96
C ILE A 109 18.99 1.62 15.76
N ARG A 110 20.15 2.12 15.35
CA ARG A 110 21.44 1.92 16.05
C ARG A 110 21.39 2.39 17.50
N ASN A 111 20.66 3.46 17.76
CA ASN A 111 20.49 4.04 19.09
C ASN A 111 19.35 3.38 19.90
N GLY A 112 18.68 2.36 19.37
CA GLY A 112 17.63 1.62 20.06
C GLY A 112 16.33 2.40 20.26
N VAL A 113 16.08 3.46 19.50
CA VAL A 113 14.79 4.17 19.48
C VAL A 113 13.76 3.31 18.78
N ILE A 114 14.11 2.80 17.60
CA ILE A 114 13.29 1.85 16.82
C ILE A 114 13.96 0.48 16.89
N THR A 115 13.22 -0.53 17.32
CA THR A 115 13.70 -1.92 17.45
C THR A 115 12.93 -2.92 16.62
N GLU A 116 11.73 -2.54 16.15
CA GLU A 116 10.87 -3.35 15.29
C GLU A 116 10.31 -2.50 14.14
N ILE A 117 10.16 -3.11 12.97
CA ILE A 117 9.54 -2.48 11.80
C ILE A 117 8.52 -3.43 11.17
N SER A 118 7.32 -2.91 10.90
CA SER A 118 6.31 -3.52 10.03
C SER A 118 6.02 -2.56 8.88
N THR A 119 6.10 -3.05 7.63
CA THR A 119 5.94 -2.19 6.44
C THR A 119 5.54 -3.01 5.21
N SER A 120 5.10 -2.35 4.13
CA SER A 120 4.94 -3.03 2.84
C SER A 120 6.21 -2.99 1.98
N GLY A 121 7.17 -2.15 2.32
CA GLY A 121 8.38 -2.01 1.53
C GLY A 121 9.42 -1.08 2.12
N LEU A 122 10.65 -1.31 1.69
CA LEU A 122 11.85 -0.56 2.08
C LEU A 122 12.66 -0.18 0.85
N ARG A 123 13.26 1.01 0.88
CA ARG A 123 14.11 1.52 -0.20
C ARG A 123 15.36 2.21 0.34
N GLY A 124 16.31 2.46 -0.56
CA GLY A 124 17.53 3.22 -0.28
C GLY A 124 18.49 2.55 0.69
N GLU A 125 19.27 3.36 1.38
CA GLU A 125 20.32 2.88 2.29
C GLU A 125 19.74 2.17 3.52
N LEU A 126 18.57 2.59 4.02
CA LEU A 126 17.88 1.90 5.10
C LEU A 126 17.60 0.43 4.74
N ALA A 127 17.08 0.18 3.55
CA ALA A 127 16.81 -1.18 3.06
C ALA A 127 18.08 -2.01 2.93
N LYS A 128 19.17 -1.40 2.45
CA LYS A 128 20.47 -2.04 2.31
C LYS A 128 21.05 -2.42 3.68
N GLU A 129 21.09 -1.50 4.62
CA GLU A 129 21.59 -1.77 5.99
C GLU A 129 20.78 -2.89 6.68
N ILE A 130 19.44 -2.88 6.52
CA ILE A 130 18.58 -3.96 7.03
C ILE A 130 18.91 -5.29 6.34
N SER A 131 19.16 -5.30 5.03
CA SER A 131 19.54 -6.51 4.29
C SER A 131 20.88 -7.10 4.76
N HIS A 132 21.80 -6.27 5.25
CA HIS A 132 23.04 -6.70 5.89
C HIS A 132 22.88 -7.09 7.38
N GLY A 133 21.67 -6.91 7.95
CA GLY A 133 21.37 -7.38 9.31
C GLY A 133 21.41 -6.31 10.38
N LEU A 134 21.18 -5.03 10.03
CA LEU A 134 21.13 -3.90 10.97
C LEU A 134 20.20 -4.15 12.16
N MET A 135 19.00 -4.69 11.92
CA MET A 135 18.03 -4.94 12.97
C MET A 135 18.23 -6.30 13.63
N GLU A 136 17.97 -6.39 14.93
CA GLU A 136 17.99 -7.67 15.65
C GLU A 136 16.76 -8.52 15.31
N LYS A 137 15.56 -7.92 15.30
CA LYS A 137 14.32 -8.56 14.88
C LYS A 137 14.10 -8.40 13.38
N PRO A 138 13.55 -9.41 12.69
CA PRO A 138 13.24 -9.29 11.28
C PRO A 138 12.14 -8.25 11.03
N VAL A 139 12.25 -7.55 9.90
CA VAL A 139 11.17 -6.67 9.42
C VAL A 139 10.00 -7.51 8.95
N VAL A 140 8.78 -7.16 9.37
CA VAL A 140 7.55 -7.82 8.94
C VAL A 140 6.99 -7.09 7.72
N PHE A 141 6.93 -7.78 6.58
CA PHE A 141 6.39 -7.25 5.33
C PHE A 141 4.96 -7.74 5.12
N ARG A 142 4.02 -6.80 4.95
CA ARG A 142 2.62 -7.08 4.62
C ARG A 142 2.22 -6.35 3.34
N SER A 143 1.28 -6.95 2.59
CA SER A 143 0.64 -6.24 1.48
C SER A 143 -0.22 -5.08 2.00
N HIS A 144 -0.73 -4.24 1.09
CA HIS A 144 -1.59 -3.13 1.49
C HIS A 144 -2.90 -3.60 2.12
N GLY A 145 -3.56 -4.60 1.53
CA GLY A 145 -4.73 -5.24 2.10
C GLY A 145 -4.42 -5.97 3.40
N GLY A 146 -3.32 -6.73 3.43
CA GLY A 146 -2.86 -7.46 4.62
C GLY A 146 -2.48 -6.57 5.80
N ARG A 147 -1.92 -5.35 5.54
CA ARG A 147 -1.67 -4.38 6.61
C ARG A 147 -2.98 -3.79 7.16
N GLY A 148 -3.90 -3.41 6.28
CA GLY A 148 -5.21 -2.90 6.68
C GLY A 148 -5.96 -3.94 7.52
N GLU A 149 -5.97 -5.19 7.08
CA GLU A 149 -6.56 -6.33 7.80
C GLU A 149 -5.92 -6.57 9.17
N ALA A 150 -4.58 -6.58 9.24
CA ALA A 150 -3.85 -6.79 10.49
C ALA A 150 -4.14 -5.69 11.53
N ILE A 151 -4.35 -4.44 11.08
CA ILE A 151 -4.75 -3.33 11.96
C ILE A 151 -6.21 -3.51 12.40
N ALA A 152 -7.13 -3.77 11.47
CA ALA A 152 -8.55 -3.90 11.76
C ALA A 152 -8.86 -5.09 12.67
N SER A 153 -8.13 -6.20 12.53
CA SER A 153 -8.25 -7.38 13.39
C SER A 153 -7.54 -7.24 14.74
N GLY A 154 -6.67 -6.24 14.91
CA GLY A 154 -5.84 -6.05 16.09
C GLY A 154 -4.57 -6.93 16.14
N GLU A 155 -4.27 -7.70 15.08
CA GLU A 155 -2.99 -8.42 14.96
C GLU A 155 -1.80 -7.45 14.95
N LEU A 156 -1.94 -6.33 14.25
CA LEU A 156 -1.02 -5.19 14.30
C LEU A 156 -1.69 -4.07 15.10
N HIS A 157 -1.56 -4.12 16.42
CA HIS A 157 -2.06 -3.07 17.29
C HIS A 157 -1.26 -1.78 17.13
N ILE A 158 -1.95 -0.65 17.00
CA ILE A 158 -1.35 0.68 16.87
C ILE A 158 -1.68 1.49 18.13
N ASP A 159 -0.66 1.80 18.94
CA ASP A 159 -0.85 2.62 20.14
C ASP A 159 -1.01 4.10 19.78
N VAL A 160 -0.16 4.62 18.87
CA VAL A 160 -0.25 6.00 18.41
C VAL A 160 -0.02 6.11 16.90
N ALA A 161 -1.01 6.63 16.18
CA ALA A 161 -0.89 6.95 14.76
C ALA A 161 -0.50 8.43 14.55
N PHE A 162 0.59 8.68 13.84
CA PHE A 162 1.02 10.01 13.42
C PHE A 162 0.75 10.18 11.93
N LEU A 163 -0.30 10.92 11.58
CA LEU A 163 -0.84 10.97 10.23
C LEU A 163 -0.66 12.36 9.63
N GLY A 164 0.10 12.45 8.55
CA GLY A 164 0.30 13.69 7.79
C GLY A 164 -0.90 13.99 6.89
N ALA A 165 -1.43 15.20 6.95
CA ALA A 165 -2.53 15.67 6.11
C ALA A 165 -2.23 17.04 5.51
N SER A 166 -2.60 17.26 4.25
CA SER A 166 -2.38 18.53 3.55
C SER A 166 -3.27 19.65 4.07
N SER A 167 -4.34 19.34 4.80
CA SER A 167 -5.12 20.30 5.58
C SER A 167 -5.80 19.62 6.76
N SER A 168 -6.00 20.36 7.83
CA SER A 168 -6.85 19.97 8.96
C SER A 168 -7.50 21.19 9.57
N ASP A 169 -8.69 21.05 10.15
CA ASP A 169 -9.22 22.04 11.06
C ASP A 169 -8.76 21.79 12.52
N PRO A 170 -8.97 22.72 13.43
CA PRO A 170 -8.53 22.57 14.82
C PRO A 170 -9.19 21.40 15.59
N LEU A 171 -10.25 20.80 15.07
CA LEU A 171 -10.91 19.64 15.68
C LEU A 171 -10.45 18.32 15.08
N GLY A 172 -9.71 18.35 13.96
CA GLY A 172 -9.08 17.17 13.37
C GLY A 172 -9.75 16.62 12.11
N ASN A 173 -10.73 17.35 11.51
CA ASN A 173 -11.19 16.97 10.18
C ASN A 173 -10.06 17.20 9.18
N ALA A 174 -9.49 16.12 8.63
CA ALA A 174 -8.28 16.17 7.85
C ALA A 174 -8.45 15.62 6.42
N CYS A 175 -7.71 16.20 5.48
CA CYS A 175 -7.72 15.85 4.06
C CYS A 175 -6.30 15.78 3.47
N GLY A 176 -6.13 14.94 2.44
CA GLY A 176 -4.91 14.90 1.64
C GLY A 176 -4.81 16.03 0.59
N TYR A 177 -5.69 17.02 0.65
CA TYR A 177 -5.68 18.25 -0.14
C TYR A 177 -6.24 19.41 0.70
N SER A 178 -5.93 20.63 0.29
CA SER A 178 -6.53 21.83 0.87
C SER A 178 -7.33 22.61 -0.18
N ARG A 179 -8.42 23.24 0.27
CA ARG A 179 -9.19 24.23 -0.50
C ARG A 179 -8.86 25.67 -0.14
N SER A 180 -7.92 25.85 0.79
CA SER A 180 -7.40 27.14 1.19
C SER A 180 -6.57 27.76 0.06
N GLU A 181 -6.56 29.10 -0.01
CA GLU A 181 -5.66 29.86 -0.89
C GLU A 181 -4.20 29.74 -0.45
N ASN A 182 -3.95 29.34 0.80
CA ASN A 182 -2.63 29.17 1.41
C ASN A 182 -2.15 27.71 1.37
N ALA A 183 -2.79 26.84 0.58
CA ALA A 183 -2.43 25.43 0.47
C ALA A 183 -0.95 25.24 0.15
N LYS A 184 -0.19 24.59 1.06
CA LYS A 184 1.26 24.35 0.92
C LYS A 184 1.56 23.03 0.26
N SER A 185 0.72 22.03 0.50
CA SER A 185 0.93 20.66 0.04
C SER A 185 -0.34 20.01 -0.49
N ILE A 186 -0.18 18.94 -1.26
CA ILE A 186 -1.26 18.06 -1.71
C ILE A 186 -0.68 16.65 -1.84
N CYS A 187 -1.32 15.66 -1.23
CA CYS A 187 -0.94 14.24 -1.38
C CYS A 187 -2.07 13.36 -1.94
N GLY A 188 -3.29 13.90 -2.03
CA GLY A 188 -4.44 13.18 -2.54
C GLY A 188 -5.05 12.22 -1.53
N SER A 189 -5.34 10.99 -1.95
CA SER A 189 -5.99 10.00 -1.09
C SER A 189 -5.17 9.66 0.17
N LEU A 190 -5.83 9.61 1.32
CA LEU A 190 -5.29 9.14 2.61
C LEU A 190 -5.66 7.68 2.89
N GLY A 191 -5.97 6.89 1.87
CA GLY A 191 -6.51 5.54 2.02
C GLY A 191 -5.72 4.60 2.93
N TYR A 192 -4.38 4.70 2.96
CA TYR A 192 -3.55 3.91 3.88
C TYR A 192 -3.52 4.45 5.31
N ALA A 193 -3.90 5.69 5.53
CA ALA A 193 -4.01 6.28 6.86
C ALA A 193 -5.36 5.97 7.52
N LEU A 194 -6.39 5.65 6.73
CA LEU A 194 -7.75 5.46 7.24
C LEU A 194 -7.88 4.30 8.24
N PRO A 195 -7.28 3.10 8.01
CA PRO A 195 -7.29 2.05 9.04
C PRO A 195 -6.57 2.49 10.32
N ASP A 196 -5.43 3.18 10.21
CA ASP A 196 -4.71 3.71 11.37
C ASP A 196 -5.56 4.74 12.13
N ALA A 197 -6.22 5.66 11.43
CA ALA A 197 -7.10 6.65 12.05
C ALA A 197 -8.28 6.02 12.79
N HIS A 198 -8.83 4.93 12.26
CA HIS A 198 -10.01 4.30 12.81
C HIS A 198 -9.74 3.35 13.97
N TYR A 199 -8.58 2.65 13.96
CA TYR A 199 -8.29 1.56 14.88
C TYR A 199 -7.15 1.83 15.87
N ALA A 200 -6.35 2.91 15.72
CA ALA A 200 -5.32 3.26 16.69
C ALA A 200 -5.93 3.74 18.01
N ASP A 201 -5.25 3.46 19.12
CA ASP A 201 -5.68 3.96 20.45
C ASP A 201 -5.65 5.48 20.52
N LYS A 202 -4.66 6.12 19.85
CA LYS A 202 -4.51 7.56 19.74
C LYS A 202 -4.12 7.99 18.34
N VAL A 203 -4.72 9.06 17.87
CA VAL A 203 -4.48 9.64 16.54
C VAL A 203 -4.01 11.09 16.65
N VAL A 204 -2.85 11.36 16.09
CA VAL A 204 -2.23 12.68 15.97
C VAL A 204 -2.20 13.08 14.50
N ILE A 205 -2.96 14.11 14.12
CA ILE A 205 -2.85 14.70 12.79
C ILE A 205 -1.74 15.74 12.79
N LEU A 206 -0.81 15.63 11.82
CA LEU A 206 0.13 16.70 11.50
C LEU A 206 -0.30 17.36 10.20
N THR A 207 -0.41 18.69 10.20
CA THR A 207 -0.81 19.46 9.00
C THR A 207 0.07 20.69 8.81
N ASP A 208 0.30 21.07 7.56
CA ASP A 208 0.96 22.33 7.21
C ASP A 208 -0.01 23.42 6.76
N ASP A 209 -1.32 23.12 6.75
CA ASP A 209 -2.38 24.09 6.45
C ASP A 209 -3.56 23.90 7.43
N LEU A 210 -3.53 24.68 8.52
CA LEU A 210 -4.60 24.70 9.51
C LEU A 210 -5.72 25.63 9.00
N VAL A 211 -6.86 25.03 8.63
CA VAL A 211 -8.00 25.75 8.05
C VAL A 211 -9.13 25.95 9.05
N PRO A 212 -10.04 26.92 8.82
CA PRO A 212 -11.22 27.09 9.67
C PRO A 212 -12.13 25.87 9.70
N TYR A 213 -12.76 25.62 10.84
CA TYR A 213 -13.80 24.60 10.99
C TYR A 213 -15.08 24.99 10.20
N PRO A 214 -15.75 24.04 9.53
CA PRO A 214 -15.37 22.64 9.31
C PRO A 214 -14.55 22.45 8.03
N ASN A 215 -13.53 21.63 8.08
CA ASN A 215 -12.78 21.17 6.90
C ASN A 215 -13.56 20.03 6.22
N THR A 216 -14.44 20.34 5.31
CA THR A 216 -15.30 19.36 4.63
C THR A 216 -15.27 19.51 3.10
N PRO A 217 -15.40 18.39 2.36
CA PRO A 217 -15.37 17.00 2.81
C PRO A 217 -13.99 16.62 3.38
N ASN A 218 -13.97 15.70 4.33
CA ASN A 218 -12.76 15.23 5.00
C ASN A 218 -12.54 13.73 4.74
N SER A 219 -11.28 13.33 4.71
CA SER A 219 -10.87 11.91 4.66
C SER A 219 -10.90 11.29 6.06
N ILE A 220 -10.34 12.00 7.03
CA ILE A 220 -10.32 11.60 8.45
C ILE A 220 -11.23 12.55 9.22
N SER A 221 -12.11 11.96 10.05
CA SER A 221 -13.08 12.70 10.84
C SER A 221 -12.51 13.15 12.18
N GLU A 222 -12.97 14.28 12.69
CA GLU A 222 -12.67 14.74 14.04
C GLU A 222 -12.97 13.71 15.14
N HIS A 223 -13.85 12.74 14.86
CA HIS A 223 -14.22 11.71 15.83
C HIS A 223 -13.11 10.68 16.02
N ASP A 224 -12.26 10.48 15.02
CA ASP A 224 -11.13 9.55 15.05
C ASP A 224 -9.83 10.22 15.51
N VAL A 225 -9.80 11.55 15.72
CA VAL A 225 -8.59 12.32 16.01
C VAL A 225 -8.55 12.77 17.46
N ASP A 226 -7.44 12.51 18.15
CA ASP A 226 -7.20 12.99 19.51
C ASP A 226 -6.48 14.35 19.52
N TYR A 227 -5.46 14.52 18.67
CA TYR A 227 -4.62 15.72 18.67
C TYR A 227 -4.33 16.23 17.25
N VAL A 228 -4.16 17.55 17.14
CA VAL A 228 -3.81 18.24 15.90
C VAL A 228 -2.53 19.04 16.13
N VAL A 229 -1.56 18.89 15.26
CA VAL A 229 -0.28 19.58 15.32
C VAL A 229 -0.06 20.35 14.02
N GLU A 230 0.03 21.68 14.12
CA GLU A 230 0.47 22.49 12.98
C GLU A 230 2.00 22.43 12.86
N VAL A 231 2.49 22.12 11.66
CA VAL A 231 3.92 22.03 11.34
C VAL A 231 4.27 22.90 10.13
N GLU A 232 5.54 23.19 9.94
CA GLU A 232 5.97 23.99 8.79
C GLU A 232 5.66 23.29 7.45
N SER A 233 5.88 21.97 7.38
CA SER A 233 5.62 21.16 6.19
C SER A 233 5.48 19.68 6.55
N VAL A 234 4.42 19.03 6.03
CA VAL A 234 4.21 17.58 6.13
C VAL A 234 4.87 16.80 5.00
N GLY A 235 5.16 17.46 3.88
CA GLY A 235 5.82 16.82 2.74
C GLY A 235 5.97 17.71 1.51
N ASP A 236 6.70 17.18 0.53
CA ASP A 236 6.95 17.82 -0.77
C ASP A 236 6.12 17.12 -1.85
N SER A 237 5.04 17.76 -2.29
CA SER A 237 4.12 17.25 -3.31
C SER A 237 4.78 16.99 -4.68
N SER A 238 5.92 17.63 -4.98
CA SER A 238 6.65 17.41 -6.23
C SER A 238 7.31 16.03 -6.31
N LYS A 239 7.47 15.36 -5.17
CA LYS A 239 8.12 14.06 -5.02
C LYS A 239 7.15 12.88 -4.84
N ILE A 240 5.84 13.14 -4.92
CA ILE A 240 4.83 12.07 -4.91
C ILE A 240 5.01 11.17 -6.14
N ALA A 241 5.18 11.77 -7.32
CA ALA A 241 5.52 11.04 -8.52
C ALA A 241 6.92 10.45 -8.39
N SER A 242 7.03 9.15 -8.15
CA SER A 242 8.30 8.45 -8.29
C SER A 242 8.75 8.52 -9.75
N GLY A 243 10.07 8.54 -10.03
CA GLY A 243 10.62 8.61 -11.38
C GLY A 243 10.16 7.52 -12.36
N ALA A 244 9.35 6.56 -11.91
CA ALA A 244 8.69 5.53 -12.71
C ALA A 244 7.51 6.06 -13.55
N ILE A 245 6.94 7.23 -13.22
CA ILE A 245 5.78 7.83 -13.92
C ILE A 245 6.27 8.71 -15.07
N ARG A 246 7.08 8.16 -15.98
CA ARG A 246 7.50 8.85 -17.19
C ARG A 246 7.13 8.01 -18.41
N ASP A 247 6.66 8.67 -19.46
CA ASP A 247 6.51 8.02 -20.77
C ASP A 247 7.86 7.41 -21.16
N THR A 248 7.89 6.09 -21.21
CA THR A 248 9.11 5.40 -21.62
C THR A 248 9.36 5.62 -23.11
N LYS A 249 10.61 5.95 -23.45
CA LYS A 249 11.11 5.98 -24.82
C LYS A 249 11.95 4.74 -25.16
N ASN A 250 12.07 3.82 -24.20
CA ASN A 250 12.81 2.58 -24.39
C ASN A 250 12.03 1.65 -25.34
N PRO A 251 12.58 1.26 -26.51
CA PRO A 251 11.88 0.42 -27.47
C PRO A 251 11.41 -0.92 -26.88
N ARG A 252 12.17 -1.49 -25.96
CA ARG A 252 11.81 -2.74 -25.26
C ARG A 252 10.57 -2.55 -24.40
N ASP A 253 10.51 -1.50 -23.58
CA ASP A 253 9.36 -1.25 -22.70
C ASP A 253 8.11 -0.92 -23.53
N ILE A 254 8.29 -0.26 -24.69
CA ILE A 254 7.20 -0.02 -25.66
C ILE A 254 6.69 -1.36 -26.21
N LEU A 255 7.59 -2.28 -26.58
CA LEU A 255 7.20 -3.60 -27.08
C LEU A 255 6.46 -4.40 -26.01
N LEU A 256 6.95 -4.40 -24.76
CA LEU A 256 6.29 -5.03 -23.61
C LEU A 256 4.87 -4.47 -23.41
N ALA A 257 4.73 -3.15 -23.44
CA ALA A 257 3.44 -2.47 -23.30
C ALA A 257 2.45 -2.84 -24.42
N GLN A 258 2.93 -2.93 -25.66
CA GLN A 258 2.12 -3.37 -26.81
C GLN A 258 1.69 -4.83 -26.69
N GLN A 259 2.59 -5.71 -26.23
CA GLN A 259 2.26 -7.13 -26.02
C GLN A 259 1.24 -7.29 -24.90
N ALA A 260 1.40 -6.59 -23.77
CA ALA A 260 0.44 -6.61 -22.67
C ALA A 260 -0.96 -6.14 -23.13
N ALA A 261 -1.03 -5.04 -23.89
CA ALA A 261 -2.30 -4.57 -24.44
C ALA A 261 -2.95 -5.60 -25.39
N LYS A 262 -2.16 -6.28 -26.25
CA LYS A 262 -2.67 -7.36 -27.11
C LYS A 262 -3.21 -8.54 -26.30
N VAL A 263 -2.54 -8.92 -25.19
CA VAL A 263 -3.05 -9.96 -24.27
C VAL A 263 -4.40 -9.53 -23.72
N ILE A 264 -4.52 -8.32 -23.20
CA ILE A 264 -5.77 -7.79 -22.61
C ILE A 264 -6.90 -7.83 -23.64
N VAL A 265 -6.68 -7.24 -24.81
CA VAL A 265 -7.71 -7.15 -25.87
C VAL A 265 -8.23 -8.52 -26.32
N ASN A 266 -7.37 -9.55 -26.30
CA ASN A 266 -7.72 -10.89 -26.77
C ASN A 266 -7.98 -11.89 -25.63
N SER A 267 -7.94 -11.48 -24.37
CA SER A 267 -8.13 -12.35 -23.20
C SER A 267 -9.59 -12.82 -23.02
N GLY A 268 -10.55 -12.03 -23.53
CA GLY A 268 -11.99 -12.20 -23.29
C GLY A 268 -12.53 -11.40 -22.08
N TYR A 269 -11.66 -10.69 -21.37
CA TYR A 269 -12.03 -9.79 -20.26
C TYR A 269 -12.15 -8.33 -20.71
N PHE A 270 -11.61 -7.97 -21.86
CA PHE A 270 -11.71 -6.64 -22.44
C PHE A 270 -13.09 -6.44 -23.12
N LYS A 271 -14.07 -6.07 -22.33
CA LYS A 271 -15.47 -5.85 -22.73
C LYS A 271 -16.03 -4.60 -22.07
N ASN A 272 -17.12 -4.08 -22.59
CA ASN A 272 -17.74 -2.88 -22.02
C ASN A 272 -18.11 -3.11 -20.54
N GLY A 273 -17.70 -2.19 -19.67
CA GLY A 273 -17.89 -2.27 -18.24
C GLY A 273 -16.77 -2.98 -17.46
N PHE A 274 -15.66 -3.39 -18.12
CA PHE A 274 -14.52 -3.97 -17.41
C PHE A 274 -13.91 -3.01 -16.40
N SER A 275 -13.17 -3.52 -15.44
CA SER A 275 -12.40 -2.74 -14.48
C SER A 275 -10.90 -3.02 -14.63
N ILE A 276 -10.06 -2.04 -14.25
CA ILE A 276 -8.62 -2.13 -14.48
C ILE A 276 -7.81 -1.52 -13.35
N GLN A 277 -6.69 -2.17 -13.03
CA GLN A 277 -5.61 -1.60 -12.23
C GLN A 277 -4.27 -1.78 -12.91
N THR A 278 -3.37 -0.81 -12.76
CA THR A 278 -1.98 -0.91 -13.23
C THR A 278 -1.00 -0.67 -12.10
N GLY A 279 0.07 -1.47 -12.09
CA GLY A 279 1.22 -1.21 -11.22
C GLY A 279 1.97 0.07 -11.63
N SER A 280 2.83 0.58 -10.75
CA SER A 280 3.65 1.79 -10.97
C SER A 280 4.86 1.59 -11.90
N GLY A 281 5.10 0.39 -12.42
CA GLY A 281 6.24 0.09 -13.31
C GLY A 281 6.10 0.72 -14.71
N GLY A 282 7.22 1.14 -15.33
CA GLY A 282 7.23 1.85 -16.61
C GLY A 282 6.51 1.12 -17.75
N ALA A 283 6.68 -0.20 -17.89
CA ALA A 283 6.00 -0.99 -18.93
C ALA A 283 4.49 -1.14 -18.63
N SER A 284 4.09 -1.30 -17.38
CA SER A 284 2.68 -1.38 -16.97
C SER A 284 1.95 -0.06 -17.25
N LEU A 285 2.57 1.07 -16.93
CA LEU A 285 2.03 2.40 -17.23
C LEU A 285 1.98 2.68 -18.74
N ALA A 286 3.01 2.27 -19.48
CA ALA A 286 3.03 2.43 -20.94
C ALA A 286 1.92 1.63 -21.64
N ALA A 287 1.50 0.49 -21.07
CA ALA A 287 0.40 -0.32 -21.60
C ALA A 287 -0.92 0.45 -21.61
N VAL A 288 -1.15 1.36 -20.67
CA VAL A 288 -2.37 2.19 -20.56
C VAL A 288 -2.63 2.97 -21.86
N LYS A 289 -1.59 3.47 -22.51
CA LYS A 289 -1.72 4.19 -23.78
C LYS A 289 -2.31 3.32 -24.90
N TYR A 290 -1.88 2.06 -24.99
CA TYR A 290 -2.36 1.13 -26.03
C TYR A 290 -3.73 0.58 -25.69
N ILE A 291 -4.02 0.37 -24.41
CA ILE A 291 -5.36 -0.02 -23.91
C ILE A 291 -6.35 1.11 -24.22
N ARG A 292 -6.00 2.36 -23.91
CA ARG A 292 -6.82 3.54 -24.26
C ARG A 292 -7.15 3.59 -25.74
N GLN A 293 -6.16 3.39 -26.64
CA GLN A 293 -6.41 3.37 -28.07
C GLN A 293 -7.38 2.25 -28.47
N SER A 294 -7.18 1.03 -27.92
CA SER A 294 -8.08 -0.10 -28.17
C SER A 294 -9.50 0.16 -27.67
N MET A 295 -9.66 0.85 -26.53
CA MET A 295 -10.98 1.27 -26.01
C MET A 295 -11.68 2.21 -26.99
N ILE A 296 -10.96 3.18 -27.54
CA ILE A 296 -11.49 4.13 -28.54
C ILE A 296 -11.88 3.39 -29.83
N ASP A 297 -10.99 2.56 -30.35
CA ASP A 297 -11.19 1.86 -31.63
C ASP A 297 -12.37 0.89 -31.59
N GLN A 298 -12.65 0.30 -30.41
CA GLN A 298 -13.72 -0.69 -30.23
C GLN A 298 -14.97 -0.13 -29.53
N GLY A 299 -14.96 1.14 -29.11
CA GLY A 299 -16.09 1.76 -28.40
C GLY A 299 -16.31 1.17 -26.99
N ILE A 300 -15.27 0.60 -26.37
CA ILE A 300 -15.33 -0.03 -25.04
C ILE A 300 -15.02 0.99 -23.95
N LYS A 301 -15.80 0.95 -22.86
CA LYS A 301 -15.59 1.77 -21.66
C LYS A 301 -15.36 0.89 -20.44
N ALA A 302 -14.50 1.35 -19.54
CA ALA A 302 -14.29 0.73 -18.24
C ALA A 302 -15.27 1.28 -17.21
N SER A 303 -15.70 0.42 -16.27
CA SER A 303 -16.54 0.81 -15.14
C SER A 303 -15.75 1.59 -14.09
N PHE A 304 -14.53 1.16 -13.79
CA PHE A 304 -13.63 1.88 -12.88
C PHE A 304 -12.16 1.55 -13.13
N ALA A 305 -11.30 2.48 -12.71
CA ALA A 305 -9.89 2.22 -12.46
C ALA A 305 -9.64 2.21 -10.95
N LEU A 306 -8.74 1.32 -10.49
CA LEU A 306 -8.52 1.03 -9.08
C LEU A 306 -7.06 1.24 -8.69
N GLY A 307 -6.82 1.53 -7.42
CA GLY A 307 -5.54 1.43 -6.72
C GLY A 307 -4.78 2.74 -6.67
N GLY A 308 -3.54 2.74 -7.19
CA GLY A 308 -2.74 3.94 -7.35
C GLY A 308 -3.16 4.68 -8.61
N ILE A 309 -3.92 5.76 -8.47
CA ILE A 309 -4.42 6.54 -9.60
C ILE A 309 -3.32 7.45 -10.15
N THR A 310 -3.20 7.48 -11.48
CA THR A 310 -2.19 8.27 -12.21
C THR A 310 -2.86 9.28 -13.14
N ALA A 311 -2.10 10.28 -13.59
CA ALA A 311 -2.54 11.26 -14.59
C ALA A 311 -3.10 10.63 -15.87
N HIS A 312 -2.59 9.45 -16.27
CA HIS A 312 -3.12 8.74 -17.45
C HIS A 312 -4.54 8.21 -17.21
N MET A 313 -4.83 7.69 -16.02
CA MET A 313 -6.17 7.21 -15.65
C MET A 313 -7.15 8.39 -15.50
N VAL A 314 -6.70 9.49 -14.90
CA VAL A 314 -7.50 10.74 -14.82
C VAL A 314 -7.87 11.21 -16.22
N LYS A 315 -6.91 11.29 -17.14
CA LYS A 315 -7.19 11.69 -18.52
C LYS A 315 -8.20 10.78 -19.21
N MET A 316 -8.08 9.45 -19.06
CA MET A 316 -9.05 8.51 -19.62
C MET A 316 -10.45 8.68 -19.01
N HIS A 317 -10.52 9.05 -17.73
CA HIS A 317 -11.77 9.36 -17.06
C HIS A 317 -12.40 10.65 -17.62
N GLU A 318 -11.63 11.72 -17.77
CA GLU A 318 -12.07 12.99 -18.38
C GLU A 318 -12.54 12.80 -19.84
N GLU A 319 -11.96 11.86 -20.57
CA GLU A 319 -12.36 11.47 -21.94
C GLU A 319 -13.62 10.58 -21.96
N GLY A 320 -14.14 10.20 -20.80
CA GLY A 320 -15.32 9.33 -20.66
C GLY A 320 -15.06 7.86 -21.03
N LEU A 321 -13.80 7.42 -21.04
CA LEU A 321 -13.39 6.03 -21.23
C LEU A 321 -13.46 5.21 -19.94
N ILE A 322 -13.26 5.84 -18.77
CA ILE A 322 -13.41 5.24 -17.45
C ILE A 322 -14.52 6.00 -16.74
N GLU A 323 -15.49 5.28 -16.16
CA GLU A 323 -16.66 5.90 -15.54
C GLU A 323 -16.34 6.54 -14.19
N ARG A 324 -15.49 5.90 -13.37
CA ARG A 324 -15.09 6.35 -12.03
C ARG A 324 -13.69 5.92 -11.66
N LEU A 325 -13.07 6.67 -10.74
CA LEU A 325 -11.76 6.36 -10.17
C LEU A 325 -11.91 5.96 -8.71
N ILE A 326 -11.26 4.89 -8.28
CA ILE A 326 -11.24 4.39 -6.90
C ILE A 326 -9.80 4.43 -6.42
N ASP A 327 -9.51 5.36 -5.53
CA ASP A 327 -8.15 5.79 -5.17
C ASP A 327 -7.80 5.45 -3.72
N VAL A 328 -6.86 4.55 -3.53
CA VAL A 328 -6.26 4.28 -2.21
C VAL A 328 -4.99 5.11 -2.00
N GLN A 329 -4.35 5.54 -3.09
CA GLN A 329 -3.20 6.45 -3.09
C GLN A 329 -3.06 7.17 -4.43
N SER A 330 -3.11 8.49 -4.44
CA SER A 330 -2.80 9.28 -5.63
C SER A 330 -1.30 9.19 -5.95
N PHE A 331 -0.95 8.80 -7.19
CA PHE A 331 0.45 8.57 -7.58
C PHE A 331 1.14 9.81 -8.17
N ASP A 332 0.39 10.86 -8.41
CA ASP A 332 0.90 12.14 -8.88
C ASP A 332 -0.04 13.29 -8.51
N LYS A 333 0.44 14.51 -8.74
CA LYS A 333 -0.31 15.72 -8.43
C LYS A 333 -1.63 15.84 -9.21
N VAL A 334 -1.66 15.34 -10.46
CA VAL A 334 -2.88 15.38 -11.30
C VAL A 334 -3.97 14.50 -10.69
N ALA A 335 -3.61 13.30 -10.20
CA ALA A 335 -4.54 12.43 -9.51
C ALA A 335 -5.05 13.06 -8.21
N ALA A 336 -4.18 13.67 -7.42
CA ALA A 336 -4.55 14.36 -6.19
C ALA A 336 -5.49 15.56 -6.45
N GLU A 337 -5.26 16.35 -7.49
CA GLU A 337 -6.14 17.44 -7.90
C GLU A 337 -7.48 16.93 -8.46
N SER A 338 -7.47 15.80 -9.17
CA SER A 338 -8.69 15.15 -9.63
C SER A 338 -9.55 14.70 -8.45
N LEU A 339 -8.95 14.05 -7.43
CA LEU A 339 -9.66 13.63 -6.22
C LEU A 339 -10.31 14.83 -5.50
N LYS A 340 -9.62 15.97 -5.44
CA LYS A 340 -10.13 17.21 -4.85
C LYS A 340 -11.37 17.76 -5.58
N ASN A 341 -11.44 17.60 -6.91
CA ASN A 341 -12.37 18.34 -7.77
C ASN A 341 -13.45 17.50 -8.43
N ASP A 342 -13.25 16.19 -8.58
CA ASP A 342 -14.17 15.30 -9.31
C ASP A 342 -14.92 14.36 -8.34
N PRO A 343 -16.26 14.47 -8.26
CA PRO A 343 -17.06 13.62 -7.38
C PRO A 343 -17.10 12.14 -7.78
N LYS A 344 -16.66 11.79 -8.98
CA LYS A 344 -16.52 10.41 -9.45
C LYS A 344 -15.14 9.81 -9.17
N HIS A 345 -14.24 10.60 -8.63
CA HIS A 345 -12.96 10.16 -8.10
C HIS A 345 -13.10 9.96 -6.59
N LYS A 346 -13.26 8.71 -6.17
CA LYS A 346 -13.55 8.33 -4.78
C LYS A 346 -12.30 7.81 -4.07
N GLU A 347 -12.02 8.34 -2.90
CA GLU A 347 -11.09 7.77 -1.94
C GLU A 347 -11.67 6.52 -1.29
N VAL A 348 -10.82 5.51 -1.03
CA VAL A 348 -11.14 4.30 -0.27
C VAL A 348 -10.04 3.98 0.71
N SER A 349 -10.39 3.38 1.85
CA SER A 349 -9.41 2.86 2.81
C SER A 349 -8.65 1.66 2.25
N ALA A 350 -7.51 1.32 2.86
CA ALA A 350 -6.78 0.10 2.51
C ALA A 350 -7.61 -1.17 2.74
N CYS A 351 -8.54 -1.16 3.71
CA CYS A 351 -9.48 -2.24 3.94
C CYS A 351 -10.51 -2.34 2.80
N GLU A 352 -11.19 -1.24 2.45
CA GLU A 352 -12.12 -1.18 1.32
C GLU A 352 -11.43 -1.48 -0.02
N TYR A 353 -10.14 -1.22 -0.11
CA TYR A 353 -9.34 -1.53 -1.29
C TYR A 353 -9.16 -3.04 -1.46
N ALA A 354 -8.62 -3.76 -0.45
CA ALA A 354 -8.09 -5.10 -0.64
C ALA A 354 -8.08 -6.00 0.62
N SER A 355 -8.83 -5.69 1.69
CA SER A 355 -8.96 -6.64 2.80
C SER A 355 -9.80 -7.84 2.39
N MET A 356 -9.36 -9.06 2.75
CA MET A 356 -10.08 -10.27 2.39
C MET A 356 -11.36 -10.48 3.22
N HIS A 357 -11.48 -9.82 4.36
CA HIS A 357 -12.68 -9.87 5.23
C HIS A 357 -13.68 -8.75 4.94
N GLU A 358 -13.31 -7.77 4.13
CA GLU A 358 -14.21 -6.71 3.70
C GLU A 358 -15.11 -7.21 2.57
N GLN A 359 -16.42 -7.34 2.81
CA GLN A 359 -17.37 -7.91 1.83
C GLN A 359 -17.39 -7.16 0.50
N GLY A 360 -17.10 -5.89 0.51
CA GLY A 360 -17.14 -5.01 -0.65
C GLY A 360 -15.77 -4.54 -1.11
N ALA A 361 -14.67 -5.22 -0.77
CA ALA A 361 -13.34 -4.80 -1.22
C ALA A 361 -13.29 -4.63 -2.74
N ALA A 362 -12.73 -3.51 -3.18
CA ALA A 362 -12.75 -3.13 -4.59
C ALA A 362 -12.01 -4.14 -5.49
N THR A 363 -10.96 -4.80 -4.94
CA THR A 363 -10.24 -5.87 -5.64
C THR A 363 -11.12 -7.06 -5.99
N HIS A 364 -12.17 -7.38 -5.21
CA HIS A 364 -13.11 -8.47 -5.50
C HIS A 364 -13.94 -8.24 -6.77
N SER A 365 -13.98 -7.01 -7.28
CA SER A 365 -14.65 -6.64 -8.53
C SER A 365 -13.69 -6.24 -9.64
N LEU A 366 -12.40 -6.56 -9.49
CA LEU A 366 -11.36 -6.20 -10.45
C LEU A 366 -11.28 -7.24 -11.59
N ASP A 367 -11.51 -6.80 -12.83
CA ASP A 367 -11.39 -7.70 -13.98
C ASP A 367 -9.94 -7.88 -14.41
N ILE A 368 -9.15 -6.80 -14.52
CA ILE A 368 -7.81 -6.84 -15.13
C ILE A 368 -6.80 -6.11 -14.24
N VAL A 369 -5.70 -6.78 -13.91
CA VAL A 369 -4.55 -6.13 -13.29
C VAL A 369 -3.28 -6.34 -14.11
N ILE A 370 -2.47 -5.27 -14.26
CA ILE A 370 -1.17 -5.30 -14.90
C ILE A 370 -0.11 -4.98 -13.84
N LEU A 371 0.76 -5.93 -13.59
CA LEU A 371 1.79 -5.88 -12.55
C LEU A 371 3.18 -6.00 -13.16
N SER A 372 4.19 -5.49 -12.46
CA SER A 372 5.60 -5.64 -12.85
C SER A 372 6.30 -6.62 -11.93
N ALA A 373 7.42 -7.22 -12.35
CA ALA A 373 8.21 -8.12 -11.53
C ALA A 373 9.69 -7.76 -11.53
N LEU A 374 10.40 -8.02 -10.45
CA LEU A 374 11.86 -8.14 -10.43
C LEU A 374 12.25 -9.51 -10.99
N GLU A 375 11.60 -10.57 -10.54
CA GLU A 375 11.76 -11.93 -11.00
C GLU A 375 10.43 -12.65 -11.12
N VAL A 376 10.34 -13.58 -12.07
CA VAL A 376 9.27 -14.57 -12.19
C VAL A 376 9.93 -15.93 -12.35
N ASP A 377 9.49 -16.94 -11.62
CA ASP A 377 10.00 -18.29 -11.81
C ASP A 377 9.15 -19.16 -12.73
N VAL A 378 9.66 -20.36 -13.02
CA VAL A 378 8.98 -21.33 -13.91
C VAL A 378 7.62 -21.81 -13.38
N ASN A 379 7.32 -21.58 -12.11
CA ASN A 379 6.05 -21.88 -11.46
C ASN A 379 5.13 -20.65 -11.36
N PHE A 380 5.43 -19.57 -12.10
CA PHE A 380 4.72 -18.29 -12.09
C PHE A 380 4.81 -17.50 -10.76
N ASN A 381 5.60 -17.94 -9.79
CA ASN A 381 5.83 -17.14 -8.58
C ASN A 381 6.56 -15.85 -8.92
N VAL A 382 6.23 -14.78 -8.18
CA VAL A 382 6.77 -13.43 -8.48
C VAL A 382 7.44 -12.83 -7.26
N ASN A 383 8.61 -12.23 -7.50
CA ASN A 383 9.35 -11.38 -6.57
C ASN A 383 9.31 -9.91 -7.05
N VAL A 384 8.96 -9.00 -6.14
CA VAL A 384 8.98 -7.53 -6.35
C VAL A 384 9.73 -6.80 -5.23
N LEU A 385 10.32 -7.53 -4.28
CA LEU A 385 10.86 -6.97 -3.04
C LEU A 385 12.39 -7.02 -2.98
N VAL A 386 12.98 -8.16 -3.27
CA VAL A 386 14.42 -8.41 -3.13
C VAL A 386 15.10 -8.37 -4.51
N GLY A 387 16.17 -7.59 -4.62
CA GLY A 387 16.96 -7.51 -5.84
C GLY A 387 17.78 -8.78 -6.10
N SER A 388 18.30 -8.92 -7.32
CA SER A 388 19.18 -10.02 -7.74
C SER A 388 20.56 -10.05 -7.04
N ASP A 389 20.81 -9.09 -6.19
CA ASP A 389 21.97 -8.99 -5.30
C ASP A 389 21.62 -9.32 -3.84
N GLY A 390 20.39 -9.76 -3.56
CA GLY A 390 19.91 -10.08 -2.22
C GLY A 390 19.51 -8.88 -1.37
N ILE A 391 19.59 -7.67 -1.91
CA ILE A 391 19.24 -6.45 -1.21
C ILE A 391 17.74 -6.16 -1.35
N ILE A 392 17.07 -5.86 -0.24
CA ILE A 392 15.69 -5.35 -0.25
C ILE A 392 15.67 -3.98 -0.93
N ARG A 393 14.80 -3.79 -1.93
CA ARG A 393 14.73 -2.52 -2.68
C ARG A 393 13.35 -2.21 -3.26
N GLY A 394 12.36 -2.95 -2.88
CA GLY A 394 11.00 -2.86 -3.40
C GLY A 394 9.94 -2.71 -2.33
N ALA A 395 8.73 -2.95 -2.74
CA ALA A 395 7.57 -3.04 -1.86
C ALA A 395 6.64 -4.15 -2.36
N ILE A 396 6.02 -4.86 -1.43
CA ILE A 396 4.94 -5.81 -1.74
C ILE A 396 3.77 -5.03 -2.35
N GLY A 397 3.41 -3.90 -1.72
CA GLY A 397 2.29 -3.10 -2.19
C GLY A 397 0.97 -3.87 -2.20
N GLY A 398 0.12 -3.61 -3.17
CA GLY A 398 -1.08 -4.39 -3.44
C GLY A 398 -0.88 -5.50 -4.48
N HIS A 399 0.37 -5.90 -4.75
CA HIS A 399 0.69 -6.84 -5.83
C HIS A 399 0.04 -8.22 -5.62
N PRO A 400 0.22 -8.92 -4.47
CA PRO A 400 -0.46 -10.19 -4.23
C PRO A 400 -1.97 -10.03 -4.07
N ASP A 401 -2.44 -8.93 -3.47
CA ASP A 401 -3.85 -8.67 -3.23
C ASP A 401 -4.64 -8.64 -4.55
N THR A 402 -4.15 -7.83 -5.50
CA THR A 402 -4.80 -7.65 -6.80
C THR A 402 -4.60 -8.84 -7.73
N ALA A 403 -3.48 -9.56 -7.64
CA ALA A 403 -3.28 -10.79 -8.40
C ALA A 403 -4.23 -11.89 -7.94
N GLU A 404 -4.48 -12.01 -6.64
CA GLU A 404 -5.39 -13.00 -6.05
C GLU A 404 -6.85 -12.77 -6.48
N ASP A 405 -7.30 -11.51 -6.44
CA ASP A 405 -8.72 -11.18 -6.58
C ASP A 405 -9.13 -10.86 -8.02
N SER A 406 -8.20 -10.46 -8.91
CA SER A 406 -8.58 -10.11 -10.27
C SER A 406 -8.94 -11.31 -11.13
N ALA A 407 -9.85 -11.11 -12.08
CA ALA A 407 -10.23 -12.14 -13.04
C ALA A 407 -9.11 -12.45 -14.06
N LEU A 408 -8.21 -11.50 -14.30
CA LEU A 408 -7.04 -11.63 -15.16
C LEU A 408 -5.85 -10.86 -14.56
N SER A 409 -4.85 -11.59 -14.09
CA SER A 409 -3.59 -11.03 -13.62
C SER A 409 -2.46 -11.20 -14.65
N ILE A 410 -1.83 -10.08 -15.01
CA ILE A 410 -0.78 -10.04 -16.03
C ILE A 410 0.51 -9.48 -15.43
N ILE A 411 1.57 -10.26 -15.47
CA ILE A 411 2.91 -9.83 -15.11
C ILE A 411 3.65 -9.35 -16.36
N VAL A 412 4.21 -8.15 -16.31
CA VAL A 412 5.01 -7.58 -17.40
C VAL A 412 6.42 -7.35 -16.90
N CYS A 413 7.39 -8.08 -17.46
CA CYS A 413 8.80 -7.91 -17.16
C CYS A 413 9.67 -8.14 -18.40
N PRO A 414 10.82 -7.47 -18.52
CA PRO A 414 11.79 -7.81 -19.56
C PRO A 414 12.37 -9.19 -19.28
N LEU A 415 12.86 -9.87 -20.32
CA LEU A 415 13.59 -11.13 -20.13
C LEU A 415 14.87 -10.90 -19.30
N LEU A 416 15.57 -9.79 -19.58
CA LEU A 416 16.81 -9.40 -18.91
C LEU A 416 16.78 -7.92 -18.53
N ARG A 417 17.30 -7.58 -17.35
CA ARG A 417 17.69 -6.22 -16.95
C ARG A 417 19.21 -6.08 -16.98
N GLY A 418 19.75 -5.59 -18.10
CA GLY A 418 21.19 -5.67 -18.33
C GLY A 418 21.63 -7.13 -18.44
N ARG A 419 22.43 -7.60 -17.47
CA ARG A 419 22.88 -9.00 -17.39
C ARG A 419 22.17 -9.80 -16.27
N ILE A 420 21.04 -9.31 -15.79
CA ILE A 420 20.25 -9.92 -14.72
C ILE A 420 19.03 -10.59 -15.35
N PRO A 421 18.80 -11.90 -15.14
CA PRO A 421 17.61 -12.58 -15.63
C PRO A 421 16.38 -12.15 -14.81
N CYS A 422 15.26 -11.89 -15.50
CA CYS A 422 13.98 -11.66 -14.83
C CYS A 422 13.10 -12.93 -14.82
N VAL A 423 13.36 -13.87 -15.74
CA VAL A 423 12.74 -15.20 -15.70
C VAL A 423 13.79 -16.17 -15.18
N VAL A 424 13.50 -16.80 -14.04
CA VAL A 424 14.44 -17.59 -13.24
C VAL A 424 13.88 -18.99 -12.97
N ASN A 425 14.71 -19.87 -12.40
CA ASN A 425 14.26 -21.19 -11.99
C ASN A 425 13.39 -21.14 -10.72
N GLU A 426 13.80 -20.30 -9.76
CA GLU A 426 13.12 -20.07 -8.49
C GLU A 426 13.35 -18.60 -8.10
N VAL A 427 12.30 -17.89 -7.64
CA VAL A 427 12.41 -16.50 -7.21
C VAL A 427 13.22 -16.38 -5.92
N THR A 428 13.97 -15.28 -5.79
CA THR A 428 14.76 -14.98 -4.58
C THR A 428 13.87 -14.84 -3.34
N THR A 429 12.66 -14.36 -3.51
CA THR A 429 11.66 -14.20 -2.44
C THR A 429 10.26 -14.32 -3.04
N LEU A 430 9.41 -15.13 -2.41
CA LEU A 430 8.02 -15.29 -2.83
C LEU A 430 7.17 -14.13 -2.31
N ILE A 431 6.63 -13.34 -3.24
CA ILE A 431 5.73 -12.24 -2.92
C ILE A 431 4.32 -12.49 -3.46
N THR A 432 4.21 -12.98 -4.68
CA THR A 432 2.91 -13.29 -5.28
C THR A 432 2.94 -14.74 -5.75
N PRO A 433 2.08 -15.60 -5.17
CA PRO A 433 2.03 -17.01 -5.51
C PRO A 433 1.63 -17.24 -6.97
N GLY A 434 2.32 -18.17 -7.65
CA GLY A 434 2.09 -18.44 -9.06
C GLY A 434 0.68 -18.89 -9.41
N ARG A 435 -0.05 -19.47 -8.46
CA ARG A 435 -1.47 -19.83 -8.63
C ARG A 435 -2.37 -18.63 -8.94
N THR A 436 -1.94 -17.41 -8.58
CA THR A 436 -2.70 -16.15 -8.77
C THR A 436 -2.25 -15.38 -10.01
N VAL A 437 -1.26 -15.88 -10.74
CA VAL A 437 -0.71 -15.24 -11.94
C VAL A 437 -1.16 -15.98 -13.18
N ASP A 438 -1.89 -15.31 -14.06
CA ASP A 438 -2.45 -15.93 -15.26
C ASP A 438 -1.53 -15.86 -16.47
N VAL A 439 -0.88 -14.70 -16.68
CA VAL A 439 -0.07 -14.45 -17.87
C VAL A 439 1.20 -13.70 -17.51
N VAL A 440 2.31 -14.13 -18.09
CA VAL A 440 3.59 -13.41 -18.04
C VAL A 440 3.95 -12.92 -19.45
N VAL A 441 4.22 -11.64 -19.59
CA VAL A 441 4.56 -10.98 -20.86
C VAL A 441 6.00 -10.52 -20.83
N THR A 442 6.79 -11.01 -21.81
CA THR A 442 8.16 -10.54 -22.08
C THR A 442 8.28 -10.05 -23.52
N GLU A 443 9.37 -9.38 -23.87
CA GLU A 443 9.67 -9.00 -25.26
C GLU A 443 9.94 -10.19 -26.18
N TYR A 444 10.12 -11.40 -25.63
CA TYR A 444 10.42 -12.62 -26.39
C TYR A 444 9.24 -13.58 -26.52
N GLY A 445 8.17 -13.37 -25.77
CA GLY A 445 6.97 -14.20 -25.83
C GLY A 445 6.05 -14.01 -24.63
N ILE A 446 4.92 -14.69 -24.69
CA ILE A 446 3.86 -14.65 -23.70
C ILE A 446 3.73 -16.04 -23.12
N ALA A 447 3.87 -16.18 -21.80
CA ALA A 447 3.61 -17.43 -21.09
C ALA A 447 2.24 -17.34 -20.40
N VAL A 448 1.41 -18.34 -20.63
CA VAL A 448 0.09 -18.45 -19.98
C VAL A 448 0.16 -19.59 -18.95
N ASN A 449 -0.33 -19.32 -17.75
CA ASN A 449 -0.37 -20.32 -16.69
C ASN A 449 -1.14 -21.57 -17.18
N PRO A 450 -0.59 -22.78 -17.04
CA PRO A 450 -1.26 -24.03 -17.43
C PRO A 450 -2.65 -24.22 -16.82
N ALA A 451 -2.92 -23.57 -15.69
CA ALA A 451 -4.26 -23.57 -15.04
C ALA A 451 -5.29 -22.74 -15.79
N ARG A 452 -4.90 -21.96 -16.83
CA ARG A 452 -5.77 -21.07 -17.60
C ARG A 452 -5.77 -21.42 -19.11
N PRO A 453 -6.15 -22.66 -19.49
CA PRO A 453 -6.14 -23.11 -20.88
C PRO A 453 -7.04 -22.26 -21.78
N GLU A 454 -8.15 -21.75 -21.27
CA GLU A 454 -9.08 -20.90 -22.03
C GLU A 454 -8.46 -19.58 -22.49
N ILE A 455 -7.55 -19.01 -21.69
CA ILE A 455 -6.78 -17.81 -22.07
C ILE A 455 -5.78 -18.19 -23.17
N ALA A 456 -5.07 -19.29 -22.99
CA ALA A 456 -4.09 -19.77 -23.98
C ALA A 456 -4.72 -20.01 -25.35
N GLU A 457 -5.92 -20.64 -25.40
CA GLU A 457 -6.67 -20.87 -26.63
C GLU A 457 -7.06 -19.57 -27.32
N ARG A 458 -7.59 -18.59 -26.58
CA ARG A 458 -7.97 -17.27 -27.10
C ARG A 458 -6.78 -16.52 -27.69
N LEU A 459 -5.66 -16.50 -26.98
CA LEU A 459 -4.45 -15.80 -27.42
C LEU A 459 -3.84 -16.49 -28.67
N LYS A 460 -3.84 -17.83 -28.73
CA LYS A 460 -3.43 -18.58 -29.92
C LYS A 460 -4.32 -18.28 -31.13
N ALA A 461 -5.64 -18.27 -30.92
CA ALA A 461 -6.61 -17.95 -31.97
C ALA A 461 -6.42 -16.51 -32.51
N ALA A 462 -5.98 -15.59 -31.67
CA ALA A 462 -5.60 -14.23 -32.05
C ALA A 462 -4.21 -14.11 -32.71
N GLY A 463 -3.51 -15.23 -32.93
CA GLY A 463 -2.20 -15.29 -33.58
C GLY A 463 -1.02 -14.83 -32.69
N LEU A 464 -1.22 -14.79 -31.36
CA LEU A 464 -0.15 -14.44 -30.45
C LEU A 464 0.81 -15.62 -30.24
N LYS A 465 2.11 -15.34 -30.20
CA LYS A 465 3.14 -16.34 -29.95
C LYS A 465 3.20 -16.68 -28.46
N LEU A 466 2.75 -17.86 -28.10
CA LEU A 466 2.91 -18.40 -26.75
C LEU A 466 4.20 -19.20 -26.62
N VAL A 467 4.81 -19.12 -25.46
CA VAL A 467 6.04 -19.84 -25.02
C VAL A 467 5.84 -20.31 -23.59
N THR A 468 6.71 -21.19 -23.10
CA THR A 468 6.72 -21.55 -21.68
C THR A 468 7.70 -20.67 -20.89
N LEU A 469 7.57 -20.64 -19.55
CA LEU A 469 8.53 -19.91 -18.70
C LEU A 469 9.90 -20.60 -18.71
N GLU A 470 9.94 -21.91 -18.87
CA GLU A 470 11.19 -22.66 -19.05
C GLU A 470 11.93 -22.25 -20.32
N GLU A 471 11.22 -22.11 -21.46
CA GLU A 471 11.83 -21.61 -22.71
C GLU A 471 12.37 -20.18 -22.54
N LEU A 472 11.68 -19.32 -21.81
CA LEU A 472 12.14 -17.96 -21.51
C LEU A 472 13.35 -17.96 -20.59
N ARG A 473 13.34 -18.76 -19.52
CA ARG A 473 14.49 -18.94 -18.62
C ARG A 473 15.71 -19.45 -19.38
N ASP A 474 15.56 -20.51 -20.16
CA ASP A 474 16.67 -21.11 -20.91
C ASP A 474 17.25 -20.12 -21.91
N ARG A 475 16.38 -19.32 -22.55
CA ARG A 475 16.81 -18.22 -23.41
C ARG A 475 17.60 -17.17 -22.64
N ALA A 476 17.15 -16.77 -21.45
CA ALA A 476 17.89 -15.82 -20.62
C ALA A 476 19.28 -16.38 -20.27
N LEU A 477 19.35 -17.62 -19.78
CA LEU A 477 20.60 -18.28 -19.40
C LEU A 477 21.54 -18.50 -20.59
N SER A 478 21.02 -18.75 -21.79
CA SER A 478 21.84 -18.85 -23.01
C SER A 478 22.60 -17.55 -23.34
N VAL A 479 22.08 -16.40 -22.90
CA VAL A 479 22.70 -15.09 -23.15
C VAL A 479 23.70 -14.71 -22.07
N ILE A 480 23.39 -15.00 -20.80
CA ILE A 480 24.15 -14.49 -19.64
C ILE A 480 24.95 -15.56 -18.90
N GLY A 481 24.71 -16.83 -19.17
CA GLY A 481 25.18 -17.95 -18.35
C GLY A 481 24.37 -18.11 -17.05
N ASN A 482 24.79 -19.06 -16.21
CA ASN A 482 24.17 -19.23 -14.89
C ASN A 482 24.69 -18.15 -13.93
N PRO A 483 23.81 -17.40 -13.27
CA PRO A 483 24.21 -16.46 -12.23
C PRO A 483 24.91 -17.19 -11.07
N ALA A 484 25.90 -16.54 -10.46
CA ALA A 484 26.50 -17.05 -9.23
C ALA A 484 25.47 -17.07 -8.10
N PRO A 485 25.51 -18.07 -7.20
CA PRO A 485 24.67 -18.07 -6.00
C PRO A 485 24.91 -16.83 -5.15
N LEU A 486 23.85 -16.29 -4.58
CA LEU A 486 23.97 -15.15 -3.66
C LEU A 486 24.59 -15.59 -2.32
N PRO A 487 25.48 -14.77 -1.73
CA PRO A 487 26.15 -15.09 -0.47
C PRO A 487 25.23 -14.81 0.73
N PHE A 488 24.10 -15.50 0.81
CA PHE A 488 23.21 -15.38 1.96
C PHE A 488 23.86 -15.85 3.25
N GLY A 489 23.54 -15.15 4.35
CA GLY A 489 23.84 -15.58 5.71
C GLY A 489 22.74 -16.44 6.30
N ASP A 490 22.82 -16.63 7.62
CA ASP A 490 21.85 -17.43 8.37
C ASP A 490 20.81 -16.60 9.13
N LYS A 491 21.02 -15.28 9.22
CA LYS A 491 20.11 -14.37 9.91
C LYS A 491 18.89 -14.06 9.05
N VAL A 492 17.70 -14.27 9.60
CA VAL A 492 16.45 -13.81 8.99
C VAL A 492 16.31 -12.30 9.24
N VAL A 493 16.24 -11.51 8.17
CA VAL A 493 16.11 -10.04 8.23
C VAL A 493 14.72 -9.55 7.82
N GLY A 494 13.94 -10.41 7.19
CA GLY A 494 12.56 -10.11 6.81
C GLY A 494 11.66 -11.33 6.86
N VAL A 495 10.39 -11.11 7.16
CA VAL A 495 9.31 -12.11 7.10
C VAL A 495 8.23 -11.55 6.18
N VAL A 496 7.85 -12.32 5.19
CA VAL A 496 6.78 -11.97 4.24
C VAL A 496 5.49 -12.63 4.70
N MET A 497 4.49 -11.79 5.01
CA MET A 497 3.17 -12.24 5.44
C MET A 497 2.20 -12.25 4.25
N ASN A 498 1.41 -13.31 4.15
CA ASN A 498 0.22 -13.31 3.32
C ASN A 498 -0.87 -12.45 3.97
N ARG A 499 -1.88 -12.01 3.22
CA ARG A 499 -2.95 -11.17 3.78
C ARG A 499 -3.89 -11.90 4.74
N ASP A 500 -3.86 -13.26 4.78
CA ASP A 500 -4.56 -14.08 5.76
C ASP A 500 -3.80 -14.23 7.11
N GLY A 501 -2.69 -13.52 7.28
CA GLY A 501 -1.84 -13.58 8.48
C GLY A 501 -0.85 -14.75 8.50
N SER A 502 -0.84 -15.63 7.49
CA SER A 502 0.14 -16.73 7.42
C SER A 502 1.51 -16.23 6.93
N VAL A 503 2.58 -16.90 7.35
CA VAL A 503 3.94 -16.64 6.84
C VAL A 503 4.07 -17.27 5.46
N MET A 504 4.42 -16.46 4.46
CA MET A 504 4.60 -16.91 3.08
C MET A 504 6.05 -17.20 2.75
N ASP A 505 6.98 -16.37 3.22
CA ASP A 505 8.43 -16.53 2.97
C ASP A 505 9.26 -15.78 4.01
N VAL A 506 10.58 -16.01 3.98
CA VAL A 506 11.57 -15.32 4.81
C VAL A 506 12.71 -14.77 3.95
N ILE A 507 13.26 -13.63 4.36
CA ILE A 507 14.40 -12.98 3.70
C ILE A 507 15.63 -13.19 4.60
N LYS A 508 16.67 -13.79 4.05
CA LYS A 508 17.95 -13.94 4.74
C LYS A 508 18.86 -12.73 4.49
N ASN A 509 19.72 -12.43 5.44
CA ASN A 509 20.71 -11.38 5.26
C ASN A 509 21.70 -11.75 4.14
N ILE A 510 22.19 -10.71 3.44
CA ILE A 510 23.30 -10.84 2.50
C ILE A 510 24.62 -10.60 3.25
N LYS A 511 25.67 -11.39 2.94
CA LYS A 511 27.03 -11.19 3.44
C LYS A 511 27.79 -10.25 2.50
N ASP A 512 28.75 -9.51 3.06
CA ASP A 512 29.64 -8.64 2.29
C ASP A 512 30.54 -9.43 1.32
#